data_c7e0259f8ac3cf3ee661497ff98f44ad
#
_entry.id   c7e0259f8ac3cf3ee661497ff98f44ad
#
_cell.length_a   1.000
_cell.length_b   1.000
_cell.length_c   1.000
_cell.angle_alpha   90.00
_cell.angle_beta   90.00
_cell.angle_gamma   90.00
#
_symmetry.space_group_name_H-M   'P 1'
#
loop_
_entity.id
_entity.type
_entity.pdbx_description
1 polymer ?
#
loop_
_entity_poly.entity_id
_entity_poly.type
_entity_poly.pdbx_seq_one_letter_code
_entity_poly.pdbx_strand_id
1 'polypeptide(L)'
;MVDMKIRDEELSSYALQLSSLGASIEGRINDLKTQLEYVCNEGATSGSFHDNLLLFIEVLSSISSKLEEQTTAIKASVESYLYNIDCLDGQFY
;
A
#
# COMPACT_ATOMS: atom_id res chain seq x y z
N MET A 1 20.02 -10.08 -24.07
CA MET A 1 20.42 -9.01 -23.19
C MET A 1 20.28 -9.39 -21.74
N VAL A 2 21.42 -9.72 -21.16
CA VAL A 2 21.49 -10.19 -19.79
C VAL A 2 21.03 -9.10 -18.83
N ASP A 3 21.40 -7.85 -19.09
CA ASP A 3 21.08 -6.73 -18.21
C ASP A 3 19.58 -6.47 -18.11
N MET A 4 18.84 -6.59 -19.21
CA MET A 4 17.39 -6.40 -19.20
C MET A 4 16.69 -7.47 -18.37
N LYS A 5 17.12 -8.71 -18.48
CA LYS A 5 16.51 -9.81 -17.74
C LYS A 5 16.75 -9.66 -16.25
N ILE A 6 17.93 -9.23 -15.85
CA ILE A 6 18.26 -8.98 -14.44
C ILE A 6 17.40 -7.84 -13.91
N ARG A 7 17.22 -6.78 -14.69
CA ARG A 7 16.37 -5.64 -14.31
C ARG A 7 14.91 -6.05 -14.16
N ASP A 8 14.43 -6.95 -15.02
CA ASP A 8 13.06 -7.44 -14.93
C ASP A 8 12.83 -8.20 -13.62
N GLU A 9 13.79 -9.05 -13.25
CA GLU A 9 13.71 -9.79 -12.00
C GLU A 9 13.78 -8.87 -10.79
N GLU A 10 14.66 -7.87 -10.83
CA GLU A 10 14.78 -6.86 -9.78
C GLU A 10 13.49 -6.05 -9.66
N LEU A 11 12.93 -5.62 -10.79
CA LEU A 11 11.71 -4.83 -10.80
C LEU A 11 10.54 -5.62 -10.23
N SER A 12 10.42 -6.89 -10.61
CA SER A 12 9.39 -7.78 -10.08
C SER A 12 9.56 -7.97 -8.57
N SER A 13 10.81 -8.14 -8.11
CA SER A 13 11.12 -8.27 -6.69
C SER A 13 10.74 -7.01 -5.92
N TYR A 14 11.07 -5.84 -6.46
CA TYR A 14 10.71 -4.57 -5.83
C TYR A 14 9.20 -4.38 -5.76
N ALA A 15 8.47 -4.79 -6.78
CA ALA A 15 7.01 -4.71 -6.76
C ALA A 15 6.41 -5.58 -5.65
N LEU A 16 6.95 -6.78 -5.47
CA LEU A 16 6.52 -7.67 -4.38
C LEU A 16 6.87 -7.09 -3.01
N GLN A 17 8.07 -6.51 -2.88
CA GLN A 17 8.49 -5.87 -1.64
C GLN A 17 7.60 -4.66 -1.32
N LEU A 18 7.26 -3.86 -2.33
CA LEU A 18 6.38 -2.72 -2.15
C LEU A 18 4.99 -3.16 -1.69
N SER A 19 4.45 -4.21 -2.31
CA SER A 19 3.15 -4.76 -1.94
C SER A 19 3.16 -5.26 -0.50
N SER A 20 4.21 -5.98 -0.11
CA SER A 20 4.37 -6.49 1.25
C SER A 20 4.52 -5.36 2.27
N LEU A 21 5.32 -4.34 1.93
CA LEU A 21 5.51 -3.18 2.80
C LEU A 21 4.22 -2.40 2.96
N GLY A 22 3.48 -2.20 1.87
CA GLY A 22 2.18 -1.53 1.90
C GLY A 22 1.21 -2.26 2.81
N ALA A 23 1.12 -3.58 2.70
CA ALA A 23 0.25 -4.38 3.56
C ALA A 23 0.66 -4.27 5.04
N SER A 24 1.97 -4.24 5.30
CA SER A 24 2.48 -4.07 6.66
C SER A 24 2.09 -2.71 7.25
N ILE A 25 2.23 -1.65 6.46
CA ILE A 25 1.84 -0.30 6.88
C ILE A 25 0.34 -0.23 7.13
N GLU A 26 -0.47 -0.80 6.24
CA GLU A 26 -1.91 -0.85 6.43
C GLU A 26 -2.29 -1.56 7.72
N GLY A 27 -1.63 -2.69 8.02
CA GLY A 27 -1.86 -3.42 9.25
C GLY A 27 -1.59 -2.57 10.48
N ARG A 28 -0.49 -1.80 10.46
CA ARG A 28 -0.15 -0.91 11.56
C ARG A 28 -1.13 0.25 11.70
N ILE A 29 -1.59 0.80 10.59
CA ILE A 29 -2.59 1.86 10.59
C ILE A 29 -3.90 1.33 11.18
N ASN A 30 -4.31 0.13 10.77
CA ASN A 30 -5.54 -0.49 11.29
C ASN A 30 -5.43 -0.77 12.79
N ASP A 31 -4.27 -1.22 13.27
CA ASP A 31 -4.05 -1.46 14.70
C ASP A 31 -4.16 -0.15 15.49
N LEU A 32 -3.52 0.90 14.99
CA LEU A 32 -3.58 2.22 15.62
C LEU A 32 -5.02 2.74 15.65
N LYS A 33 -5.71 2.61 14.53
CA LYS A 33 -7.10 3.03 14.39
C LYS A 33 -7.99 2.30 15.40
N THR A 34 -7.80 0.99 15.54
CA THR A 34 -8.57 0.18 16.50
C THR A 34 -8.32 0.67 17.93
N GLN A 35 -7.07 0.96 18.28
CA GLN A 35 -6.73 1.47 19.60
C GLN A 35 -7.37 2.83 19.86
N LEU A 36 -7.35 3.71 18.85
CA LEU A 36 -7.95 5.04 18.97
C LEU A 36 -9.47 4.96 19.09
N GLU A 37 -10.09 4.05 18.35
CA GLU A 37 -11.53 3.82 18.45
C GLU A 37 -11.90 3.32 19.85
N TYR A 38 -11.08 2.45 20.42
CA TYR A 38 -11.27 1.98 21.77
C TYR A 38 -11.22 3.14 22.77
N VAL A 39 -10.21 4.04 22.63
CA VAL A 39 -10.11 5.21 23.50
C VAL A 39 -11.32 6.12 23.38
N CYS A 40 -11.82 6.33 22.14
CA CYS A 40 -13.02 7.13 21.93
C CYS A 40 -14.27 6.54 22.56
N ASN A 41 -14.43 5.22 22.48
CA ASN A 41 -15.65 4.56 22.91
C ASN A 41 -15.64 4.18 24.39
N GLU A 42 -14.49 3.73 24.88
CA GLU A 42 -14.38 3.19 26.25
C GLU A 42 -13.66 4.14 27.19
N GLY A 43 -12.89 5.07 26.65
CA GLY A 43 -12.16 6.04 27.46
C GLY A 43 -13.03 7.18 27.91
N ALA A 44 -12.51 7.97 28.84
CA ALA A 44 -13.21 9.12 29.38
C ALA A 44 -12.96 10.38 28.53
N THR A 45 -13.03 10.23 27.21
CA THR A 45 -12.83 11.35 26.32
C THR A 45 -14.17 12.02 25.98
N SER A 46 -14.18 13.33 25.90
CA SER A 46 -15.36 14.10 25.56
C SER A 46 -14.95 15.45 24.96
N GLY A 47 -15.92 16.12 24.37
CA GLY A 47 -15.72 17.46 23.81
C GLY A 47 -14.73 17.49 22.65
N SER A 48 -13.91 18.52 22.60
CA SER A 48 -12.98 18.75 21.48
C SER A 48 -11.98 17.62 21.28
N PHE A 49 -11.51 17.03 22.37
CA PHE A 49 -10.54 15.94 22.29
C PHE A 49 -11.15 14.72 21.60
N HIS A 50 -12.38 14.38 21.99
CA HIS A 50 -13.11 13.27 21.37
C HIS A 50 -13.32 13.52 19.86
N ASP A 51 -13.77 14.71 19.51
CA ASP A 51 -14.03 15.08 18.11
C ASP A 51 -12.74 15.04 17.29
N ASN A 52 -11.63 15.51 17.85
CA ASN A 52 -10.34 15.50 17.18
C ASN A 52 -9.84 14.07 16.97
N LEU A 53 -10.09 13.16 17.92
CA LEU A 53 -9.74 11.75 17.74
C LEU A 53 -10.52 11.13 16.59
N LEU A 54 -11.81 11.42 16.49
CA LEU A 54 -12.64 10.91 15.39
C LEU A 54 -12.13 11.42 14.04
N LEU A 55 -11.75 12.69 13.95
CA LEU A 55 -11.16 13.25 12.75
C LEU A 55 -9.85 12.56 12.39
N PHE A 56 -9.01 12.31 13.38
CA PHE A 56 -7.74 11.61 13.17
C PHE A 56 -7.96 10.20 12.64
N ILE A 57 -8.94 9.49 13.19
CA ILE A 57 -9.31 8.15 12.73
C ILE A 57 -9.76 8.19 11.26
N GLU A 58 -10.53 9.21 10.87
CA GLU A 58 -10.93 9.39 9.47
C GLU A 58 -9.73 9.62 8.56
N VAL A 59 -8.77 10.43 9.01
CA VAL A 59 -7.53 10.69 8.27
C VAL A 59 -6.75 9.38 8.08
N LEU A 60 -6.62 8.58 9.13
CA LEU A 60 -5.94 7.30 9.05
C LEU A 60 -6.62 6.36 8.06
N SER A 61 -7.95 6.32 8.06
CA SER A 61 -8.72 5.51 7.12
C SER A 61 -8.47 5.96 5.68
N SER A 62 -8.42 7.26 5.44
CA SER A 62 -8.15 7.83 4.13
C SER A 62 -6.74 7.49 3.65
N ILE A 63 -5.74 7.58 4.53
CA ILE A 63 -4.36 7.25 4.21
C ILE A 63 -4.24 5.76 3.84
N SER A 64 -4.86 4.89 4.62
CA SER A 64 -4.85 3.45 4.37
C SER A 64 -5.46 3.12 3.00
N SER A 65 -6.59 3.72 2.69
CA SER A 65 -7.27 3.52 1.42
C SER A 65 -6.42 3.98 0.24
N LYS A 66 -5.80 5.16 0.34
CA LYS A 66 -4.92 5.69 -0.71
C LYS A 66 -3.67 4.85 -0.87
N LEU A 67 -3.10 4.37 0.22
CA LEU A 67 -1.91 3.52 0.18
C LEU A 67 -2.20 2.23 -0.57
N GLU A 68 -3.33 1.58 -0.26
CA GLU A 68 -3.76 0.37 -0.95
C GLU A 68 -3.97 0.63 -2.44
N GLU A 69 -4.67 1.69 -2.78
CA GLU A 69 -4.94 2.07 -4.17
C GLU A 69 -3.65 2.29 -4.94
N GLN A 70 -2.70 3.03 -4.37
CA GLN A 70 -1.44 3.34 -5.02
C GLN A 70 -0.53 2.13 -5.14
N THR A 71 -0.46 1.30 -4.11
CA THR A 71 0.32 0.07 -4.13
C THR A 71 -0.20 -0.87 -5.21
N THR A 72 -1.52 -1.02 -5.30
CA THR A 72 -2.17 -1.84 -6.32
C THR A 72 -1.88 -1.30 -7.71
N ALA A 73 -1.97 0.02 -7.90
CA ALA A 73 -1.71 0.66 -9.18
C ALA A 73 -0.27 0.47 -9.63
N ILE A 74 0.69 0.65 -8.73
CA ILE A 74 2.10 0.47 -9.04
C ILE A 74 2.39 -0.99 -9.41
N LYS A 75 1.86 -1.93 -8.63
CA LYS A 75 2.02 -3.35 -8.91
C LYS A 75 1.48 -3.71 -10.29
N ALA A 76 0.28 -3.23 -10.61
CA ALA A 76 -0.34 -3.46 -11.92
C ALA A 76 0.51 -2.86 -13.05
N SER A 77 1.07 -1.66 -12.83
CA SER A 77 1.93 -1.01 -13.81
C SER A 77 3.20 -1.81 -14.07
N VAL A 78 3.82 -2.34 -13.02
CA VAL A 78 5.02 -3.16 -13.15
C VAL A 78 4.69 -4.45 -13.91
N GLU A 79 3.61 -5.11 -13.55
CA GLU A 79 3.18 -6.35 -14.22
C GLU A 79 2.90 -6.11 -15.70
N SER A 80 2.25 -5.01 -16.02
CA SER A 80 1.95 -4.63 -17.41
C SER A 80 3.24 -4.34 -18.18
N TYR A 81 4.18 -3.65 -17.56
CA TYR A 81 5.48 -3.35 -18.17
C TYR A 81 6.23 -4.64 -18.50
N LEU A 82 6.30 -5.55 -17.54
CA LEU A 82 6.98 -6.83 -17.72
C LEU A 82 6.32 -7.68 -18.79
N TYR A 83 5.00 -7.69 -18.83
CA TYR A 83 4.25 -8.40 -19.87
C TYR A 83 4.57 -7.86 -21.26
N ASN A 84 4.63 -6.53 -21.41
CA ASN A 84 4.93 -5.91 -22.68
C ASN A 84 6.35 -6.24 -23.15
N ILE A 85 7.30 -6.30 -22.23
CA ILE A 85 8.68 -6.68 -22.56
C ILE A 85 8.73 -8.13 -23.03
N ASP A 86 8.05 -9.03 -22.34
CA ASP A 86 8.00 -10.43 -22.73
C ASP A 86 7.38 -10.61 -24.12
N CYS A 87 6.31 -9.87 -24.43
CA CYS A 87 5.68 -9.90 -25.73
C CYS A 87 6.63 -9.40 -26.83
N LEU A 88 7.38 -8.34 -26.55
CA LEU A 88 8.35 -7.81 -27.50
C LEU A 88 9.49 -8.80 -27.76
N ASP A 89 10.01 -9.40 -26.69
CA ASP A 89 11.04 -10.43 -26.80
C ASP A 89 10.57 -11.61 -27.61
N GLY A 90 9.33 -12.03 -27.39
CA GLY A 90 8.71 -13.12 -28.15
C GLY A 90 8.57 -12.84 -29.64
N GLN A 91 8.45 -11.58 -30.02
CA GLN A 91 8.34 -11.18 -31.41
C GLN A 91 9.64 -11.27 -32.17
N PHE A 92 10.77 -11.17 -31.47
CA PHE A 92 12.10 -11.19 -32.09
C PHE A 92 12.72 -12.58 -32.14
N TYR A 93 12.13 -13.54 -31.50
CA TYR A 93 12.57 -14.93 -31.48
C TYR A 93 11.55 -15.84 -32.13
#